data_df25a6f409d26ac5b5aaa83eee48935e
#
_entry.id   df25a6f409d26ac5b5aaa83eee48935e
#
_cell.length_a   1.000
_cell.length_b   1.000
_cell.length_c   1.000
_cell.angle_alpha   90.00
_cell.angle_beta   90.00
_cell.angle_gamma   90.00
#
_symmetry.space_group_name_H-M   'P 1'
#
loop_
_entity.id
_entity.type
_entity.pdbx_description
1 polymer ?
#
loop_
_entity_poly.entity_id
_entity_poly.type
_entity_poly.pdbx_seq_one_letter_code
_entity_poly.pdbx_strand_id
1 'polypeptide(L)'
;MDERDDGSEVGMPLLEARGIVRTYGQVVTLDGCDFDVEPGEVTALIGDNGAGKSTLIKIMSGTEEMEEGQIRFMGEDVSMNSPSVARDLGIETVFQDLALCPHLDPVRNLYLGREVRKRGPLGWLGFMDNKMMREKSGDAFADLGATVRALSVPVGDMSGGQKQSVAVARAASWANKIIFLDEPTAALGVVQTQNVLDLVKRVRDKGIGVVFISHSMPEVLGVADRVQVLRRGRRVATYQAADTSLEELVGAMTGALDEETV
;
A
#
# COMPACT_ATOMS: atom_id res chain seq x y z
N MET A 1 41.18 -2.25 21.19
CA MET A 1 40.81 -2.87 19.92
C MET A 1 39.35 -2.54 19.73
N ASP A 2 39.14 -1.43 19.02
CA ASP A 2 37.92 -0.64 18.99
C ASP A 2 36.92 -1.32 18.00
N GLU A 3 35.87 -1.91 18.51
CA GLU A 3 34.68 -2.22 17.72
C GLU A 3 33.93 -0.90 17.47
N ARG A 4 34.08 -0.41 16.24
CA ARG A 4 33.27 0.69 15.75
C ARG A 4 31.83 0.19 15.62
N ASP A 5 31.02 0.53 16.60
CA ASP A 5 29.57 0.54 16.49
C ASP A 5 29.22 1.52 15.36
N ASP A 6 28.89 0.98 14.20
CA ASP A 6 28.36 1.73 13.06
C ASP A 6 26.87 2.01 13.36
N GLY A 7 26.67 3.01 14.22
CA GLY A 7 25.37 3.51 14.59
C GLY A 7 24.67 4.21 13.42
N SER A 8 24.25 3.49 12.40
CA SER A 8 23.10 3.90 11.62
C SER A 8 21.90 3.89 12.57
N GLU A 9 21.37 5.05 12.93
CA GLU A 9 20.06 5.18 13.53
C GLU A 9 19.04 4.57 12.56
N VAL A 10 18.85 3.25 12.63
CA VAL A 10 17.73 2.56 11.98
C VAL A 10 16.49 3.07 12.69
N GLY A 11 15.78 3.99 12.07
CA GLY A 11 14.52 4.51 12.58
C GLY A 11 13.59 3.33 12.90
N MET A 12 12.79 3.47 13.95
CA MET A 12 11.83 2.41 14.31
C MET A 12 10.81 2.25 13.18
N PRO A 13 10.61 1.04 12.63
CA PRO A 13 9.61 0.79 11.59
C PRO A 13 8.21 1.24 12.01
N LEU A 14 7.43 1.74 11.06
CA LEU A 14 6.01 2.06 11.30
C LEU A 14 5.19 0.79 11.56
N LEU A 15 5.47 -0.26 10.79
CA LEU A 15 4.79 -1.55 10.92
C LEU A 15 5.80 -2.68 10.79
N GLU A 16 5.71 -3.63 11.70
CA GLU A 16 6.46 -4.88 11.64
C GLU A 16 5.51 -6.06 11.72
N ALA A 17 5.64 -7.00 10.80
CA ALA A 17 5.07 -8.33 10.88
C ALA A 17 6.21 -9.32 11.13
N ARG A 18 6.09 -10.18 12.13
CA ARG A 18 7.13 -11.15 12.50
C ARG A 18 6.52 -12.52 12.65
N GLY A 19 7.13 -13.52 11.99
CA GLY A 19 6.75 -14.91 12.09
C GLY A 19 5.31 -15.21 11.65
N ILE A 20 4.76 -14.48 10.70
CA ILE A 20 3.36 -14.62 10.27
C ILE A 20 3.13 -15.97 9.61
N VAL A 21 2.16 -16.73 10.11
CA VAL A 21 1.71 -18.01 9.55
C VAL A 21 0.26 -17.91 9.14
N ARG A 22 -0.03 -18.44 7.95
CA ARG A 22 -1.41 -18.56 7.43
C ARG A 22 -1.54 -19.75 6.49
N THR A 23 -2.57 -20.56 6.74
CA THR A 23 -2.92 -21.72 5.93
C THR A 23 -4.34 -21.63 5.36
N TYR A 24 -4.56 -22.23 4.21
CA TYR A 24 -5.88 -22.41 3.60
C TYR A 24 -6.06 -23.91 3.29
N GLY A 25 -6.77 -24.58 4.16
CA GLY A 25 -6.94 -26.03 4.09
C GLY A 25 -5.60 -26.76 4.20
N GLN A 26 -5.09 -27.31 3.13
CA GLN A 26 -3.79 -28.01 3.07
C GLN A 26 -2.64 -27.12 2.55
N VAL A 27 -2.93 -25.87 2.14
CA VAL A 27 -1.94 -24.99 1.53
C VAL A 27 -1.42 -23.99 2.55
N VAL A 28 -0.15 -24.07 2.89
CA VAL A 28 0.56 -23.06 3.69
C VAL A 28 0.90 -21.90 2.78
N THR A 29 0.25 -20.74 3.00
CA THR A 29 0.43 -19.54 2.18
C THR A 29 1.48 -18.62 2.77
N LEU A 30 1.53 -18.48 4.09
CA LEU A 30 2.60 -17.81 4.82
C LEU A 30 3.17 -18.79 5.85
N ASP A 31 4.49 -18.86 5.95
CA ASP A 31 5.23 -19.83 6.74
C ASP A 31 6.35 -19.15 7.53
N GLY A 32 5.97 -18.45 8.60
CA GLY A 32 6.90 -17.64 9.39
C GLY A 32 7.40 -16.39 8.64
N CYS A 33 6.49 -15.70 7.95
CA CYS A 33 6.83 -14.54 7.14
C CYS A 33 7.14 -13.31 8.01
N ASP A 34 8.23 -12.63 7.68
CA ASP A 34 8.59 -11.31 8.22
C ASP A 34 8.37 -10.24 7.17
N PHE A 35 7.96 -9.04 7.61
CA PHE A 35 7.85 -7.85 6.76
C PHE A 35 7.92 -6.59 7.62
N ASP A 36 8.45 -5.51 7.07
CA ASP A 36 8.54 -4.23 7.77
C ASP A 36 8.36 -3.04 6.83
N VAL A 37 7.84 -1.94 7.35
CA VAL A 37 7.54 -0.70 6.64
C VAL A 37 8.14 0.48 7.38
N GLU A 38 8.96 1.27 6.69
CA GLU A 38 9.57 2.47 7.25
C GLU A 38 8.75 3.74 6.93
N PRO A 39 8.87 4.80 7.75
CA PRO A 39 8.23 6.07 7.48
C PRO A 39 8.83 6.77 6.25
N GLY A 40 7.97 7.31 5.37
CA GLY A 40 8.42 8.07 4.21
C GLY A 40 9.26 7.28 3.21
N GLU A 41 9.03 5.97 3.12
CA GLU A 41 9.71 5.05 2.22
C GLU A 41 8.70 4.30 1.35
N VAL A 42 9.06 4.03 0.11
CA VAL A 42 8.37 3.05 -0.74
C VAL A 42 9.04 1.69 -0.58
N THR A 43 8.42 0.82 0.19
CA THR A 43 8.83 -0.59 0.31
C THR A 43 8.08 -1.41 -0.73
N ALA A 44 8.80 -1.93 -1.73
CA ALA A 44 8.22 -2.88 -2.68
C ALA A 44 8.16 -4.29 -2.08
N LEU A 45 7.03 -4.96 -2.28
CA LEU A 45 6.85 -6.38 -1.97
C LEU A 45 6.73 -7.16 -3.28
N ILE A 46 7.75 -7.94 -3.60
CA ILE A 46 7.81 -8.75 -4.82
C ILE A 46 7.82 -10.25 -4.51
N GLY A 47 7.56 -11.07 -5.51
CA GLY A 47 7.55 -12.53 -5.42
C GLY A 47 6.65 -13.12 -6.48
N ASP A 48 6.80 -14.42 -6.74
CA ASP A 48 5.98 -15.16 -7.69
C ASP A 48 4.49 -15.19 -7.34
N ASN A 49 3.66 -15.59 -8.29
CA ASN A 49 2.25 -15.88 -8.02
C ASN A 49 2.15 -17.02 -7.00
N GLY A 50 1.34 -16.79 -5.96
CA GLY A 50 1.23 -17.74 -4.85
C GLY A 50 2.32 -17.60 -3.77
N ALA A 51 3.24 -16.65 -3.86
CA ALA A 51 4.27 -16.43 -2.84
C ALA A 51 3.73 -15.96 -1.48
N GLY A 52 2.45 -15.52 -1.41
CA GLY A 52 1.81 -15.08 -0.17
C GLY A 52 1.60 -13.55 -0.05
N LYS A 53 2.00 -12.75 -1.07
CA LYS A 53 1.96 -11.27 -1.02
C LYS A 53 0.60 -10.69 -0.63
N SER A 54 -0.45 -11.06 -1.37
CA SER A 54 -1.82 -10.54 -1.10
C SER A 54 -2.37 -11.04 0.24
N THR A 55 -2.00 -12.25 0.68
CA THR A 55 -2.37 -12.76 2.02
C THR A 55 -1.71 -11.94 3.12
N LEU A 56 -0.42 -11.63 2.97
CA LEU A 56 0.30 -10.79 3.92
C LEU A 56 -0.33 -9.40 4.05
N ILE A 57 -0.65 -8.75 2.92
CA ILE A 57 -1.34 -7.45 2.93
C ILE A 57 -2.73 -7.53 3.57
N LYS A 58 -3.49 -8.58 3.29
CA LYS A 58 -4.80 -8.78 3.92
C LYS A 58 -4.70 -8.91 5.44
N ILE A 59 -3.70 -9.61 5.94
CA ILE A 59 -3.43 -9.73 7.38
C ILE A 59 -3.04 -8.36 7.96
N MET A 60 -2.08 -7.67 7.35
CA MET A 60 -1.63 -6.35 7.81
C MET A 60 -2.68 -5.25 7.67
N SER A 61 -3.69 -5.42 6.81
CA SER A 61 -4.85 -4.53 6.67
C SER A 61 -6.05 -4.92 7.53
N GLY A 62 -5.94 -5.99 8.32
CA GLY A 62 -7.02 -6.48 9.17
C GLY A 62 -8.21 -7.10 8.42
N THR A 63 -8.06 -7.41 7.12
CA THR A 63 -9.09 -8.10 6.33
C THR A 63 -9.06 -9.61 6.50
N GLU A 64 -7.97 -10.14 7.04
CA GLU A 64 -7.77 -11.55 7.29
C GLU A 64 -6.96 -11.74 8.59
N GLU A 65 -7.24 -12.83 9.32
CA GLU A 65 -6.54 -13.15 10.55
C GLU A 65 -5.32 -14.01 10.26
N MET A 66 -4.23 -13.82 11.01
CA MET A 66 -3.08 -14.72 11.05
C MET A 66 -3.36 -15.88 12.03
N GLU A 67 -2.71 -17.02 11.82
CA GLU A 67 -2.76 -18.18 12.74
C GLU A 67 -1.68 -18.06 13.82
N GLU A 68 -0.48 -17.65 13.42
CA GLU A 68 0.66 -17.41 14.30
C GLU A 68 1.41 -16.16 13.88
N GLY A 69 2.23 -15.63 14.77
CA GLY A 69 3.05 -14.46 14.54
C GLY A 69 2.62 -13.26 15.37
N GLN A 70 3.20 -12.10 15.05
CA GLN A 70 3.00 -10.85 15.76
C GLN A 70 3.04 -9.67 14.79
N ILE A 71 2.17 -8.71 15.02
CA ILE A 71 2.23 -7.41 14.31
C ILE A 71 2.50 -6.33 15.36
N ARG A 72 3.46 -5.46 15.07
CA ARG A 72 3.76 -4.26 15.84
C ARG A 72 3.54 -3.02 15.00
N PHE A 73 2.99 -2.01 15.61
CA PHE A 73 2.83 -0.68 15.01
C PHE A 73 3.54 0.35 15.88
N MET A 74 4.54 1.02 15.33
CA MET A 74 5.40 1.97 16.04
C MET A 74 5.97 1.37 17.35
N GLY A 75 6.38 0.10 17.30
CA GLY A 75 6.97 -0.66 18.41
C GLY A 75 5.97 -1.28 19.38
N GLU A 76 4.69 -0.97 19.29
CA GLU A 76 3.64 -1.54 20.16
C GLU A 76 2.93 -2.72 19.49
N ASP A 77 2.64 -3.76 20.24
CA ASP A 77 1.92 -4.93 19.76
C ASP A 77 0.47 -4.54 19.42
N VAL A 78 0.02 -4.90 18.23
CA VAL A 78 -1.35 -4.61 17.77
C VAL A 78 -2.06 -5.86 17.28
N SER A 79 -3.34 -5.98 17.65
CA SER A 79 -4.19 -7.03 17.13
C SER A 79 -4.93 -6.53 15.89
N MET A 80 -4.44 -6.89 14.70
CA MET A 80 -4.98 -6.47 13.41
C MET A 80 -6.17 -7.35 13.01
N ASN A 81 -7.27 -7.25 13.77
CA ASN A 81 -8.44 -8.14 13.65
C ASN A 81 -9.60 -7.57 12.83
N SER A 82 -9.48 -6.35 12.34
CA SER A 82 -10.48 -5.73 11.45
C SER A 82 -9.90 -4.58 10.63
N PRO A 83 -10.47 -4.27 9.44
CA PRO A 83 -10.06 -3.10 8.68
C PRO A 83 -10.30 -1.77 9.42
N SER A 84 -11.15 -1.75 10.43
CA SER A 84 -11.36 -0.58 11.27
C SER A 84 -10.13 -0.26 12.11
N VAL A 85 -9.51 -1.29 12.72
CA VAL A 85 -8.27 -1.14 13.49
C VAL A 85 -7.16 -0.57 12.61
N ALA A 86 -6.96 -1.12 11.40
CA ALA A 86 -5.96 -0.61 10.47
C ALA A 86 -6.19 0.88 10.15
N ARG A 87 -7.44 1.26 9.86
CA ARG A 87 -7.79 2.66 9.59
C ARG A 87 -7.58 3.59 10.79
N ASP A 88 -7.89 3.13 11.99
CA ASP A 88 -7.69 3.92 13.23
C ASP A 88 -6.20 4.15 13.50
N LEU A 89 -5.33 3.22 13.06
CA LEU A 89 -3.86 3.38 13.06
C LEU A 89 -3.35 4.26 11.91
N GLY A 90 -4.23 4.70 10.99
CA GLY A 90 -3.85 5.51 9.84
C GLY A 90 -3.31 4.73 8.65
N ILE A 91 -3.67 3.45 8.56
CA ILE A 91 -3.32 2.55 7.46
C ILE A 91 -4.50 2.48 6.50
N GLU A 92 -4.26 2.75 5.22
CA GLU A 92 -5.25 2.59 4.14
C GLU A 92 -4.76 1.57 3.12
N THR A 93 -5.69 0.91 2.45
CA THR A 93 -5.37 -0.13 1.45
C THR A 93 -6.11 0.11 0.15
N VAL A 94 -5.40 0.03 -0.95
CA VAL A 94 -5.94 -0.05 -2.32
C VAL A 94 -5.71 -1.47 -2.79
N PHE A 95 -6.78 -2.25 -2.83
CA PHE A 95 -6.76 -3.60 -3.39
C PHE A 95 -6.86 -3.56 -4.91
N GLN A 96 -6.54 -4.67 -5.55
CA GLN A 96 -6.55 -4.83 -7.01
C GLN A 96 -7.90 -4.47 -7.65
N ASP A 97 -9.02 -4.68 -6.98
CA ASP A 97 -10.38 -4.35 -7.44
C ASP A 97 -10.76 -2.87 -7.24
N LEU A 98 -9.84 -2.04 -6.70
CA LEU A 98 -9.99 -0.61 -6.39
C LEU A 98 -11.09 -0.26 -5.38
N ALA A 99 -12.06 -1.11 -5.13
CA ALA A 99 -13.22 -0.90 -4.26
C ALA A 99 -13.86 0.50 -4.45
N LEU A 100 -14.06 0.92 -5.70
CA LEU A 100 -14.74 2.17 -6.06
C LEU A 100 -16.20 1.88 -6.43
N CYS A 101 -17.09 2.77 -5.99
CA CYS A 101 -18.50 2.73 -6.38
C CYS A 101 -18.66 3.36 -7.79
N PRO A 102 -18.96 2.59 -8.85
CA PRO A 102 -18.90 3.08 -10.22
C PRO A 102 -19.94 4.17 -10.53
N HIS A 103 -21.07 4.18 -9.83
CA HIS A 103 -22.14 5.15 -10.03
C HIS A 103 -21.95 6.47 -9.28
N LEU A 104 -20.95 6.55 -8.41
CA LEU A 104 -20.60 7.75 -7.68
C LEU A 104 -19.47 8.50 -8.37
N ASP A 105 -19.48 9.82 -8.22
CA ASP A 105 -18.38 10.69 -8.65
C ASP A 105 -17.15 10.53 -7.72
N PRO A 106 -15.95 11.05 -8.09
CA PRO A 106 -14.74 10.96 -7.26
C PRO A 106 -14.90 11.55 -5.86
N VAL A 107 -15.65 12.66 -5.72
CA VAL A 107 -15.87 13.31 -4.42
C VAL A 107 -16.63 12.38 -3.47
N ARG A 108 -17.70 11.76 -3.96
CA ARG A 108 -18.51 10.82 -3.17
C ARG A 108 -17.75 9.52 -2.89
N ASN A 109 -16.93 9.04 -3.83
CA ASN A 109 -16.05 7.89 -3.60
C ASN A 109 -14.99 8.19 -2.52
N LEU A 110 -14.44 9.40 -2.50
CA LEU A 110 -13.44 9.80 -1.50
C LEU A 110 -14.05 9.85 -0.10
N TYR A 111 -15.27 10.36 0.03
CA TYR A 111 -15.95 10.52 1.32
C TYR A 111 -16.90 9.38 1.69
N LEU A 112 -16.96 8.30 0.92
CA LEU A 112 -17.86 7.18 1.19
C LEU A 112 -17.61 6.58 2.58
N GLY A 113 -18.63 6.63 3.46
CA GLY A 113 -18.55 6.23 4.86
C GLY A 113 -17.84 7.24 5.78
N ARG A 114 -17.45 8.41 5.24
CA ARG A 114 -16.79 9.51 5.98
C ARG A 114 -17.39 10.87 5.60
N GLU A 115 -18.68 10.87 5.24
CA GLU A 115 -19.38 12.06 4.76
C GLU A 115 -19.41 13.16 5.81
N VAL A 116 -19.11 14.39 5.36
CA VAL A 116 -19.12 15.55 6.24
C VAL A 116 -20.51 16.16 6.27
N ARG A 117 -21.05 16.30 7.47
CA ARG A 117 -22.34 16.95 7.70
C ARG A 117 -22.18 18.46 7.80
N LYS A 118 -23.21 19.21 7.37
CA LYS A 118 -23.27 20.66 7.57
C LYS A 118 -23.21 21.02 9.05
N ARG A 119 -22.72 22.20 9.37
CA ARG A 119 -22.73 22.72 10.74
C ARG A 119 -24.14 23.18 11.12
N GLY A 120 -24.46 23.10 12.42
CA GLY A 120 -25.73 23.59 12.99
C GLY A 120 -26.93 22.66 12.73
N PRO A 121 -28.18 23.20 12.78
CA PRO A 121 -29.41 22.40 12.72
C PRO A 121 -29.54 21.50 11.49
N LEU A 122 -29.07 21.96 10.34
CA LEU A 122 -29.08 21.19 9.08
C LEU A 122 -28.18 19.95 9.18
N GLY A 123 -27.04 20.03 9.85
CA GLY A 123 -26.17 18.87 10.08
C GLY A 123 -26.80 17.86 11.04
N TRP A 124 -27.52 18.33 12.04
CA TRP A 124 -28.26 17.46 12.94
C TRP A 124 -29.39 16.71 12.21
N LEU A 125 -30.01 17.33 11.21
CA LEU A 125 -30.98 16.70 10.30
C LEU A 125 -30.34 15.77 9.25
N GLY A 126 -29.00 15.58 9.26
CA GLY A 126 -28.30 14.68 8.35
C GLY A 126 -27.89 15.27 6.99
N PHE A 127 -28.06 16.59 6.79
CA PHE A 127 -27.64 17.21 5.52
C PHE A 127 -26.11 17.25 5.39
N MET A 128 -25.60 16.75 4.25
CA MET A 128 -24.17 16.71 3.92
C MET A 128 -23.67 18.06 3.43
N ASP A 129 -22.40 18.39 3.71
CA ASP A 129 -21.69 19.55 3.18
C ASP A 129 -20.97 19.22 1.86
N ASN A 130 -21.78 19.06 0.81
CA ASN A 130 -21.27 18.73 -0.54
C ASN A 130 -20.28 19.78 -1.09
N LYS A 131 -20.41 21.05 -0.68
CA LYS A 131 -19.51 22.12 -1.12
C LYS A 131 -18.12 21.90 -0.54
N MET A 132 -18.03 21.76 0.77
CA MET A 132 -16.78 21.53 1.47
C MET A 132 -16.09 20.22 1.02
N MET A 133 -16.86 19.13 0.89
CA MET A 133 -16.33 17.85 0.39
C MET A 133 -15.75 18.02 -1.02
N ARG A 134 -16.41 18.75 -1.92
CA ARG A 134 -15.92 18.99 -3.28
C ARG A 134 -14.65 19.86 -3.31
N GLU A 135 -14.59 20.94 -2.55
CA GLU A 135 -13.43 21.82 -2.45
C GLU A 135 -12.21 21.01 -1.94
N LYS A 136 -12.35 20.32 -0.80
CA LYS A 136 -11.27 19.50 -0.24
C LYS A 136 -10.83 18.36 -1.14
N SER A 137 -11.77 17.73 -1.86
CA SER A 137 -11.40 16.70 -2.85
C SER A 137 -10.59 17.28 -3.99
N GLY A 138 -10.98 18.46 -4.49
CA GLY A 138 -10.24 19.15 -5.54
C GLY A 138 -8.82 19.46 -5.12
N ASP A 139 -8.63 19.99 -3.92
CA ASP A 139 -7.32 20.27 -3.34
C ASP A 139 -6.49 18.98 -3.19
N ALA A 140 -7.07 17.92 -2.64
CA ALA A 140 -6.38 16.64 -2.46
C ALA A 140 -5.94 16.00 -3.79
N PHE A 141 -6.80 16.02 -4.82
CA PHE A 141 -6.43 15.53 -6.15
C PHE A 141 -5.34 16.39 -6.80
N ALA A 142 -5.41 17.71 -6.65
CA ALA A 142 -4.41 18.65 -7.18
C ALA A 142 -3.05 18.47 -6.49
N ASP A 143 -3.01 18.40 -5.16
CA ASP A 143 -1.80 18.20 -4.36
C ASP A 143 -1.06 16.90 -4.71
N LEU A 144 -1.82 15.86 -5.01
CA LEU A 144 -1.28 14.58 -5.43
C LEU A 144 -1.00 14.50 -6.93
N GLY A 145 -1.42 15.53 -7.71
CA GLY A 145 -1.34 15.53 -9.17
C GLY A 145 -2.12 14.37 -9.80
N ALA A 146 -3.18 13.93 -9.12
CA ALA A 146 -4.01 12.84 -9.60
C ALA A 146 -4.78 13.27 -10.87
N THR A 147 -4.64 12.49 -11.94
CA THR A 147 -5.30 12.77 -13.23
C THR A 147 -6.77 12.39 -13.16
N VAL A 148 -7.63 13.33 -12.77
CA VAL A 148 -9.08 13.16 -12.74
C VAL A 148 -9.72 14.09 -13.76
N ARG A 149 -10.49 13.54 -14.72
CA ARG A 149 -11.09 14.30 -15.83
C ARG A 149 -12.06 15.37 -15.34
N ALA A 150 -12.92 15.03 -14.39
CA ALA A 150 -13.87 15.93 -13.74
C ALA A 150 -14.39 15.32 -12.44
N LEU A 151 -14.54 16.15 -11.41
CA LEU A 151 -15.04 15.75 -10.10
C LEU A 151 -16.57 15.45 -10.06
N SER A 152 -17.27 15.62 -11.18
CA SER A 152 -18.72 15.41 -11.29
C SER A 152 -19.12 14.26 -12.20
N VAL A 153 -18.16 13.59 -12.83
CA VAL A 153 -18.41 12.44 -13.70
C VAL A 153 -18.35 11.16 -12.88
N PRO A 154 -19.31 10.22 -13.02
CA PRO A 154 -19.23 8.93 -12.35
C PRO A 154 -17.91 8.21 -12.64
N VAL A 155 -17.35 7.56 -11.62
CA VAL A 155 -16.09 6.84 -11.76
C VAL A 155 -16.21 5.70 -12.77
N GLY A 156 -17.41 5.12 -12.95
CA GLY A 156 -17.69 4.11 -13.97
C GLY A 156 -17.33 4.54 -15.38
N ASP A 157 -17.48 5.83 -15.71
CA ASP A 157 -17.23 6.43 -17.03
C ASP A 157 -15.78 6.88 -17.22
N MET A 158 -14.90 6.64 -16.27
CA MET A 158 -13.48 7.00 -16.30
C MET A 158 -12.63 5.89 -16.90
N SER A 159 -11.48 6.26 -17.47
CA SER A 159 -10.48 5.29 -17.90
C SER A 159 -9.86 4.53 -16.72
N GLY A 160 -9.27 3.36 -16.96
CA GLY A 160 -8.60 2.55 -15.92
C GLY A 160 -7.59 3.37 -15.12
N GLY A 161 -6.71 4.12 -15.77
CA GLY A 161 -5.73 4.98 -15.09
C GLY A 161 -6.35 6.10 -14.27
N GLN A 162 -7.48 6.67 -14.70
CA GLN A 162 -8.21 7.65 -13.89
C GLN A 162 -8.85 7.01 -12.66
N LYS A 163 -9.45 5.82 -12.80
CA LYS A 163 -9.99 5.03 -11.67
C LYS A 163 -8.90 4.74 -10.66
N GLN A 164 -7.73 4.31 -11.14
CA GLN A 164 -6.58 4.04 -10.30
C GLN A 164 -6.12 5.30 -9.54
N SER A 165 -5.99 6.43 -10.24
CA SER A 165 -5.63 7.72 -9.63
C SER A 165 -6.64 8.13 -8.54
N VAL A 166 -7.95 7.91 -8.77
CA VAL A 166 -8.99 8.17 -7.77
C VAL A 166 -8.83 7.25 -6.56
N ALA A 167 -8.57 5.96 -6.76
CA ALA A 167 -8.40 4.99 -5.67
C ALA A 167 -7.17 5.31 -4.80
N VAL A 168 -6.02 5.59 -5.43
CA VAL A 168 -4.79 5.94 -4.70
C VAL A 168 -4.96 7.29 -3.99
N ALA A 169 -5.53 8.30 -4.66
CA ALA A 169 -5.78 9.60 -4.03
C ALA A 169 -6.79 9.52 -2.89
N ARG A 170 -7.82 8.65 -2.99
CA ARG A 170 -8.74 8.36 -1.88
C ARG A 170 -7.97 7.80 -0.67
N ALA A 171 -7.15 6.78 -0.88
CA ALA A 171 -6.35 6.20 0.20
C ALA A 171 -5.38 7.23 0.79
N ALA A 172 -4.65 7.98 -0.05
CA ALA A 172 -3.70 9.01 0.38
C ALA A 172 -4.35 10.19 1.14
N SER A 173 -5.64 10.46 0.88
CA SER A 173 -6.38 11.52 1.60
C SER A 173 -6.73 11.13 3.04
N TRP A 174 -6.75 9.85 3.34
CA TRP A 174 -7.14 9.34 4.65
C TRP A 174 -5.99 8.66 5.41
N ALA A 175 -5.02 8.10 4.68
CA ALA A 175 -3.80 7.59 5.29
C ALA A 175 -3.02 8.75 5.93
N ASN A 176 -2.51 8.51 7.13
CA ASN A 176 -1.58 9.42 7.77
C ASN A 176 -0.29 8.71 8.21
N LYS A 177 -0.20 7.39 8.01
CA LYS A 177 0.97 6.57 8.34
C LYS A 177 1.40 5.66 7.20
N ILE A 178 0.52 4.78 6.71
CA ILE A 178 0.87 3.76 5.71
C ILE A 178 -0.22 3.63 4.65
N ILE A 179 0.20 3.39 3.40
CA ILE A 179 -0.68 2.96 2.31
C ILE A 179 -0.18 1.64 1.74
N PHE A 180 -1.06 0.66 1.65
CA PHE A 180 -0.85 -0.56 0.88
C PHE A 180 -1.45 -0.41 -0.52
N LEU A 181 -0.66 -0.70 -1.56
CA LEU A 181 -1.04 -0.65 -2.96
C LEU A 181 -0.82 -2.02 -3.60
N ASP A 182 -1.90 -2.76 -3.81
CA ASP A 182 -1.84 -4.11 -4.40
C ASP A 182 -2.05 -4.01 -5.93
N GLU A 183 -0.96 -4.20 -6.68
CA GLU A 183 -0.87 -4.12 -8.14
C GLU A 183 -1.50 -2.84 -8.75
N PRO A 184 -1.12 -1.63 -8.29
CA PRO A 184 -1.80 -0.40 -8.67
C PRO A 184 -1.61 0.00 -10.13
N THR A 185 -0.77 -0.67 -10.89
CA THR A 185 -0.45 -0.39 -12.31
C THR A 185 -0.94 -1.48 -13.24
N ALA A 186 -1.56 -2.55 -12.71
CA ALA A 186 -2.05 -3.65 -13.51
C ALA A 186 -3.01 -3.19 -14.62
N ALA A 187 -2.81 -3.70 -15.84
CA ALA A 187 -3.62 -3.40 -17.04
C ALA A 187 -3.66 -1.91 -17.45
N LEU A 188 -2.68 -1.10 -17.04
CA LEU A 188 -2.51 0.28 -17.48
C LEU A 188 -1.53 0.40 -18.66
N GLY A 189 -1.74 1.40 -19.51
CA GLY A 189 -0.75 1.77 -20.53
C GLY A 189 0.43 2.55 -19.93
N VAL A 190 1.52 2.68 -20.67
CA VAL A 190 2.78 3.28 -20.21
C VAL A 190 2.61 4.65 -19.55
N VAL A 191 1.84 5.54 -20.18
CA VAL A 191 1.62 6.91 -19.64
C VAL A 191 0.81 6.87 -18.34
N GLN A 192 -0.21 6.02 -18.27
CA GLN A 192 -1.03 5.87 -17.06
C GLN A 192 -0.22 5.27 -15.91
N THR A 193 0.59 4.26 -16.19
CA THR A 193 1.53 3.68 -15.23
C THR A 193 2.45 4.75 -14.63
N GLN A 194 3.10 5.56 -15.50
CA GLN A 194 3.98 6.62 -15.02
C GLN A 194 3.26 7.62 -14.11
N ASN A 195 2.02 8.02 -14.46
CA ASN A 195 1.22 8.91 -13.62
C ASN A 195 0.93 8.32 -12.23
N VAL A 196 0.68 7.01 -12.14
CA VAL A 196 0.47 6.32 -10.85
C VAL A 196 1.77 6.24 -10.05
N LEU A 197 2.89 5.92 -10.68
CA LEU A 197 4.19 5.89 -10.01
C LEU A 197 4.61 7.26 -9.48
N ASP A 198 4.36 8.33 -10.23
CA ASP A 198 4.62 9.70 -9.80
C ASP A 198 3.72 10.08 -8.61
N LEU A 199 2.47 9.61 -8.59
CA LEU A 199 1.56 9.81 -7.47
C LEU A 199 2.05 9.07 -6.22
N VAL A 200 2.53 7.83 -6.36
CA VAL A 200 3.14 7.04 -5.27
C VAL A 200 4.32 7.80 -4.65
N LYS A 201 5.23 8.34 -5.47
CA LYS A 201 6.36 9.16 -4.99
C LYS A 201 5.90 10.39 -4.20
N ARG A 202 4.87 11.10 -4.67
CA ARG A 202 4.31 12.26 -3.95
C ARG A 202 3.68 11.88 -2.62
N VAL A 203 3.08 10.69 -2.51
CA VAL A 203 2.56 10.17 -1.24
C VAL A 203 3.70 9.91 -0.26
N ARG A 204 4.77 9.22 -0.70
CA ARG A 204 5.99 9.02 0.08
C ARG A 204 6.60 10.34 0.55
N ASP A 205 6.70 11.33 -0.34
CA ASP A 205 7.30 12.63 -0.06
C ASP A 205 6.52 13.44 1.01
N LYS A 206 5.27 13.04 1.29
CA LYS A 206 4.48 13.55 2.43
C LYS A 206 4.82 12.84 3.76
N GLY A 207 5.79 11.94 3.77
CA GLY A 207 6.21 11.18 4.96
C GLY A 207 5.37 9.93 5.24
N ILE A 208 4.50 9.52 4.31
CA ILE A 208 3.67 8.33 4.43
C ILE A 208 4.48 7.12 3.94
N GLY A 209 4.53 6.03 4.73
CA GLY A 209 5.09 4.77 4.29
C GLY A 209 4.20 4.14 3.20
N VAL A 210 4.81 3.68 2.11
CA VAL A 210 4.06 3.07 1.00
C VAL A 210 4.53 1.64 0.80
N VAL A 211 3.62 0.69 0.83
CA VAL A 211 3.89 -0.68 0.38
C VAL A 211 3.35 -0.84 -1.03
N PHE A 212 4.28 -1.10 -1.96
CA PHE A 212 3.99 -1.21 -3.38
C PHE A 212 4.16 -2.65 -3.84
N ILE A 213 3.06 -3.34 -4.17
CA ILE A 213 3.11 -4.68 -4.72
C ILE A 213 3.04 -4.58 -6.23
N SER A 214 4.01 -5.16 -6.91
CA SER A 214 4.01 -5.29 -8.36
C SER A 214 4.80 -6.53 -8.77
N HIS A 215 4.45 -7.07 -9.93
CA HIS A 215 5.22 -8.11 -10.63
C HIS A 215 6.12 -7.49 -11.73
N SER A 216 6.00 -6.19 -11.97
CA SER A 216 6.81 -5.44 -12.94
C SER A 216 8.08 -4.90 -12.30
N MET A 217 9.20 -5.58 -12.49
CA MET A 217 10.49 -5.17 -11.91
C MET A 217 10.93 -3.77 -12.36
N PRO A 218 10.72 -3.33 -13.63
CA PRO A 218 11.02 -1.95 -14.01
C PRO A 218 10.23 -0.91 -13.22
N GLU A 219 8.98 -1.19 -12.87
CA GLU A 219 8.17 -0.29 -12.03
C GLU A 219 8.68 -0.27 -10.59
N VAL A 220 9.02 -1.45 -10.05
CA VAL A 220 9.60 -1.60 -8.70
C VAL A 220 10.89 -0.77 -8.60
N LEU A 221 11.85 -0.99 -9.48
CA LEU A 221 13.11 -0.25 -9.51
C LEU A 221 12.92 1.25 -9.79
N GLY A 222 11.82 1.61 -10.47
CA GLY A 222 11.49 3.01 -10.77
C GLY A 222 10.88 3.79 -9.63
N VAL A 223 10.34 3.12 -8.59
CA VAL A 223 9.58 3.80 -7.52
C VAL A 223 10.00 3.43 -6.11
N ALA A 224 10.51 2.21 -5.89
CA ALA A 224 10.86 1.72 -4.57
C ALA A 224 12.19 2.33 -4.05
N ASP A 225 12.24 2.52 -2.74
CA ASP A 225 13.46 2.80 -2.00
C ASP A 225 14.06 1.46 -1.51
N ARG A 226 13.20 0.54 -1.04
CA ARG A 226 13.57 -0.78 -0.55
C ARG A 226 12.67 -1.87 -1.17
N VAL A 227 13.24 -3.06 -1.40
CA VAL A 227 12.55 -4.20 -1.99
C VAL A 227 12.65 -5.40 -1.05
N GLN A 228 11.52 -5.95 -0.66
CA GLN A 228 11.42 -7.19 0.11
C GLN A 228 10.88 -8.31 -0.79
N VAL A 229 11.62 -9.41 -0.84
CA VAL A 229 11.31 -10.54 -1.72
C VAL A 229 10.64 -11.63 -0.92
N LEU A 230 9.43 -12.00 -1.36
CA LEU A 230 8.67 -13.11 -0.79
C LEU A 230 8.75 -14.33 -1.70
N ARG A 231 9.09 -15.48 -1.12
CA ARG A 231 9.11 -16.75 -1.80
C ARG A 231 8.58 -17.85 -0.89
N ARG A 232 7.61 -18.63 -1.38
CA ARG A 232 6.97 -19.75 -0.65
C ARG A 232 6.54 -19.35 0.77
N GLY A 233 5.91 -18.20 0.93
CA GLY A 233 5.38 -17.73 2.20
C GLY A 233 6.42 -17.18 3.18
N ARG A 234 7.67 -16.98 2.77
CA ARG A 234 8.75 -16.45 3.60
C ARG A 234 9.43 -15.25 2.93
N ARG A 235 9.89 -14.26 3.70
CA ARG A 235 10.81 -13.24 3.22
C ARG A 235 12.20 -13.88 3.05
N VAL A 236 12.70 -13.91 1.82
CA VAL A 236 14.01 -14.52 1.50
C VAL A 236 15.12 -13.49 1.34
N ALA A 237 14.80 -12.24 1.00
CA ALA A 237 15.80 -11.19 0.84
C ALA A 237 15.17 -9.80 1.05
N THR A 238 16.03 -8.83 1.37
CA THR A 238 15.73 -7.39 1.39
C THR A 238 16.86 -6.66 0.68
N TYR A 239 16.51 -5.78 -0.26
CA TYR A 239 17.47 -4.99 -1.05
C TYR A 239 17.16 -3.50 -0.94
N GLN A 240 18.21 -2.67 -0.99
CA GLN A 240 18.02 -1.26 -1.34
C GLN A 240 17.84 -1.16 -2.86
N ALA A 241 16.79 -0.49 -3.32
CA ALA A 241 16.49 -0.45 -4.75
C ALA A 241 17.58 0.24 -5.58
N ALA A 242 18.31 1.18 -4.98
CA ALA A 242 19.42 1.88 -5.62
C ALA A 242 20.66 0.99 -5.86
N ASP A 243 20.81 -0.09 -5.07
CA ASP A 243 22.01 -0.93 -5.04
C ASP A 243 21.78 -2.32 -5.63
N THR A 244 20.58 -2.56 -6.23
CA THR A 244 20.22 -3.86 -6.77
C THR A 244 19.89 -3.81 -8.27
N SER A 245 19.97 -4.95 -8.91
CA SER A 245 19.70 -5.12 -10.34
C SER A 245 18.43 -5.95 -10.59
N LEU A 246 17.94 -5.88 -11.83
CA LEU A 246 16.83 -6.73 -12.29
C LEU A 246 17.14 -8.22 -12.10
N GLU A 247 18.37 -8.61 -12.47
CA GLU A 247 18.82 -10.01 -12.40
C GLU A 247 18.82 -10.51 -10.96
N GLU A 248 19.30 -9.70 -10.00
CA GLU A 248 19.31 -10.06 -8.58
C GLU A 248 17.90 -10.24 -8.02
N LEU A 249 16.98 -9.32 -8.35
CA LEU A 249 15.60 -9.44 -7.90
C LEU A 249 14.91 -10.69 -8.47
N VAL A 250 15.10 -10.97 -9.76
CA VAL A 250 14.56 -12.17 -10.41
C VAL A 250 15.22 -13.44 -9.83
N GLY A 251 16.52 -13.43 -9.62
CA GLY A 251 17.26 -14.53 -9.00
C GLY A 251 16.75 -14.85 -7.59
N ALA A 252 16.52 -13.83 -6.75
CA ALA A 252 15.96 -14.02 -5.42
C ALA A 252 14.52 -14.56 -5.46
N MET A 253 13.69 -14.07 -6.39
CA MET A 253 12.31 -14.54 -6.55
C MET A 253 12.25 -16.01 -6.96
N THR A 254 13.08 -16.44 -7.90
CA THR A 254 13.10 -17.80 -8.45
C THR A 254 13.89 -18.78 -7.59
N GLY A 255 14.83 -18.28 -6.77
CA GLY A 255 15.77 -19.08 -5.98
C GLY A 255 17.03 -19.47 -6.74
N ALA A 256 17.28 -18.89 -7.90
CA ALA A 256 18.48 -19.16 -8.69
C ALA A 256 19.79 -18.74 -7.97
N LEU A 257 19.71 -17.77 -7.06
CA LEU A 257 20.85 -17.34 -6.24
C LEU A 257 21.19 -18.31 -5.09
N ASP A 258 20.26 -19.20 -4.70
CA ASP A 258 20.52 -20.23 -3.65
C ASP A 258 21.28 -21.43 -4.22
N GLU A 259 21.26 -21.66 -5.54
CA GLU A 259 21.89 -22.81 -6.20
C GLU A 259 23.38 -22.60 -6.48
N GLU A 260 23.90 -21.37 -6.44
CA GLU A 260 25.32 -21.07 -6.65
C GLU A 260 26.20 -21.26 -5.38
N THR A 261 25.61 -21.64 -4.24
CA THR A 261 26.32 -21.78 -2.95
C THR A 261 26.43 -23.23 -2.47
N VAL A 262 26.21 -24.23 -3.37
CA VAL A 262 26.37 -25.66 -3.05
C VAL A 262 27.60 -26.24 -3.78
#